data_19607bb18174c83ecaa6f31bd7fef30c
#
_entry.id   19607bb18174c83ecaa6f31bd7fef30c
#
_cell.length_a   1.000
_cell.length_b   1.000
_cell.length_c   1.000
_cell.angle_alpha   90.00
_cell.angle_beta   90.00
_cell.angle_gamma   90.00
#
_symmetry.space_group_name_H-M   'P 1'
#
loop_
_entity.id
_entity.type
_entity.pdbx_description
1 polymer ?
#
loop_
_entity_poly.entity_id
_entity_poly.type
_entity_poly.pdbx_seq_one_letter_code
_entity_poly.pdbx_strand_id
1 'polypeptide(L)'
;MFDYQMHQRIQVWMETAAHNLRNSLSQELEVNEKQNAADLVTEMDEATEIYFVENIKEHYPDHQIIGEEGVSDVPVEDTSGIVWVIDPIDGTLNFVKQKNNFGIMVAVFEDGQPLAGYIYDVMKHDLYYGIVGGGVYVNNHRLEPIVIRSISEALIVGNVGLYASSRGNSQALLTSSLGARSYGSAALEVISVIKGEAALYFSAGLQPWDFAAGYAICTALGFKATKPTGETLNLLERCPVVFANEAVHAEAIQILQENKEIGDINENS
;
A
#
# COMPACT_ATOMS: atom_id res chain seq x y z
N MET A 1 -1.10 16.70 -15.56
CA MET A 1 -0.41 17.39 -14.42
C MET A 1 -1.30 17.35 -13.20
N PHE A 2 -0.81 16.85 -12.08
CA PHE A 2 -1.54 16.85 -10.79
C PHE A 2 -1.73 18.28 -10.30
N ASP A 3 -2.96 18.66 -9.94
CA ASP A 3 -3.32 19.99 -9.49
C ASP A 3 -4.24 19.97 -8.26
N TYR A 4 -4.53 21.16 -7.72
CA TYR A 4 -5.38 21.31 -6.53
C TYR A 4 -6.82 20.80 -6.77
N GLN A 5 -7.33 20.91 -7.98
CA GLN A 5 -8.69 20.46 -8.33
C GLN A 5 -8.77 18.91 -8.31
N MET A 6 -7.75 18.25 -8.86
CA MET A 6 -7.62 16.79 -8.80
C MET A 6 -7.54 16.32 -7.35
N HIS A 7 -6.71 16.97 -6.52
CA HIS A 7 -6.61 16.67 -5.10
C HIS A 7 -7.97 16.77 -4.38
N GLN A 8 -8.72 17.85 -4.58
CA GLN A 8 -10.03 18.01 -3.98
C GLN A 8 -11.04 16.94 -4.42
N ARG A 9 -11.05 16.59 -5.71
CA ARG A 9 -11.90 15.50 -6.23
C ARG A 9 -11.57 14.17 -5.55
N ILE A 10 -10.29 13.81 -5.48
CA ILE A 10 -9.87 12.56 -4.83
C ILE A 10 -10.35 12.51 -3.38
N GLN A 11 -10.19 13.58 -2.62
CA GLN A 11 -10.69 13.63 -1.23
C GLN A 11 -12.19 13.37 -1.14
N VAL A 12 -13.00 13.98 -2.01
CA VAL A 12 -14.46 13.78 -2.06
C VAL A 12 -14.79 12.34 -2.46
N TRP A 13 -14.10 11.80 -3.45
CA TRP A 13 -14.33 10.41 -3.90
C TRP A 13 -13.97 9.39 -2.82
N MET A 14 -12.83 9.57 -2.14
CA MET A 14 -12.41 8.71 -1.02
C MET A 14 -13.41 8.74 0.13
N GLU A 15 -13.91 9.94 0.51
CA GLU A 15 -14.91 10.07 1.58
C GLU A 15 -16.22 9.40 1.21
N THR A 16 -16.68 9.59 -0.05
CA THR A 16 -17.91 8.95 -0.55
C THR A 16 -17.79 7.43 -0.57
N ALA A 17 -16.70 6.90 -1.10
CA ALA A 17 -16.43 5.47 -1.14
C ALA A 17 -16.39 4.88 0.29
N ALA A 18 -15.64 5.51 1.20
CA ALA A 18 -15.55 5.09 2.60
C ALA A 18 -16.90 5.13 3.31
N HIS A 19 -17.73 6.15 3.04
CA HIS A 19 -19.10 6.22 3.57
C HIS A 19 -19.97 5.05 3.08
N ASN A 20 -19.89 4.73 1.79
CA ASN A 20 -20.65 3.61 1.20
C ASN A 20 -20.22 2.26 1.80
N LEU A 21 -18.90 2.04 1.94
CA LEU A 21 -18.37 0.83 2.57
C LEU A 21 -18.83 0.68 4.03
N ARG A 22 -18.82 1.75 4.82
CA ARG A 22 -19.34 1.71 6.21
C ARG A 22 -20.82 1.35 6.24
N ASN A 23 -21.62 1.90 5.34
CA ASN A 23 -23.06 1.61 5.28
C ASN A 23 -23.33 0.16 4.89
N SER A 24 -22.53 -0.43 4.00
CA SER A 24 -22.70 -1.84 3.57
C SER A 24 -22.44 -2.84 4.70
N LEU A 25 -21.63 -2.50 5.72
CA LEU A 25 -21.32 -3.40 6.85
C LEU A 25 -22.54 -3.86 7.64
N SER A 26 -23.66 -3.14 7.55
CA SER A 26 -24.94 -3.50 8.17
C SER A 26 -25.81 -4.41 7.31
N GLN A 27 -25.40 -4.67 6.06
CA GLN A 27 -26.13 -5.47 5.08
C GLN A 27 -25.54 -6.88 4.98
N GLU A 28 -26.26 -7.80 4.36
CA GLU A 28 -25.74 -9.10 3.96
C GLU A 28 -24.94 -8.91 2.66
N LEU A 29 -23.66 -9.25 2.70
CA LEU A 29 -22.76 -9.07 1.55
C LEU A 29 -22.69 -10.36 0.73
N GLU A 30 -22.70 -10.24 -0.58
CA GLU A 30 -22.31 -11.32 -1.47
C GLU A 30 -20.78 -11.45 -1.43
N VAL A 31 -20.29 -12.63 -1.02
CA VAL A 31 -18.86 -12.91 -0.85
C VAL A 31 -18.47 -14.05 -1.75
N ASN A 32 -17.48 -13.84 -2.60
CA ASN A 32 -16.90 -14.84 -3.49
C ASN A 32 -15.41 -15.07 -3.15
N GLU A 33 -14.91 -16.25 -3.49
CA GLU A 33 -13.47 -16.59 -3.40
C GLU A 33 -12.82 -16.34 -4.77
N LYS A 34 -11.68 -15.62 -4.79
CA LYS A 34 -10.85 -15.41 -6.00
C LYS A 34 -9.98 -16.64 -6.28
N GLN A 35 -8.95 -16.85 -5.48
CA GLN A 35 -7.99 -17.95 -5.64
C GLN A 35 -8.10 -19.00 -4.54
N ASN A 36 -8.50 -18.63 -3.35
CA ASN A 36 -8.64 -19.51 -2.19
C ASN A 36 -9.52 -18.87 -1.10
N ALA A 37 -9.83 -19.62 -0.05
CA ALA A 37 -10.73 -19.19 1.04
C ALA A 37 -10.26 -17.94 1.84
N ALA A 38 -9.02 -17.48 1.66
CA ALA A 38 -8.51 -16.27 2.27
C ALA A 38 -8.40 -15.10 1.27
N ASP A 39 -8.66 -15.35 0.00
CA ASP A 39 -8.63 -14.37 -1.08
C ASP A 39 -10.07 -14.13 -1.54
N LEU A 40 -10.71 -13.15 -0.90
CA LEU A 40 -12.13 -12.85 -1.05
C LEU A 40 -12.35 -11.61 -1.91
N VAL A 41 -13.50 -11.58 -2.56
CA VAL A 41 -14.07 -10.41 -3.22
C VAL A 41 -15.54 -10.28 -2.86
N THR A 42 -16.02 -9.07 -2.75
CA THR A 42 -17.44 -8.77 -2.54
C THR A 42 -17.97 -7.87 -3.64
N GLU A 43 -19.29 -7.79 -3.77
CA GLU A 43 -19.90 -6.80 -4.66
C GLU A 43 -19.47 -5.35 -4.33
N MET A 44 -18.98 -5.12 -3.12
CA MET A 44 -18.50 -3.79 -2.71
C MET A 44 -17.13 -3.45 -3.27
N ASP A 45 -16.25 -4.44 -3.48
CA ASP A 45 -14.95 -4.24 -4.15
C ASP A 45 -15.17 -3.74 -5.58
N GLU A 46 -15.99 -4.47 -6.37
CA GLU A 46 -16.33 -4.07 -7.74
C GLU A 46 -17.08 -2.73 -7.79
N ALA A 47 -18.10 -2.54 -6.96
CA ALA A 47 -18.87 -1.30 -6.93
C ALA A 47 -18.02 -0.06 -6.57
N THR A 48 -17.06 -0.23 -5.66
CA THR A 48 -16.14 0.83 -5.27
C THR A 48 -15.14 1.14 -6.39
N GLU A 49 -14.59 0.14 -7.06
CA GLU A 49 -13.71 0.36 -8.21
C GLU A 49 -14.46 1.02 -9.37
N ILE A 50 -15.68 0.56 -9.71
CA ILE A 50 -16.54 1.19 -10.72
C ILE A 50 -16.73 2.68 -10.40
N TYR A 51 -17.06 3.00 -9.16
CA TYR A 51 -17.25 4.39 -8.73
C TYR A 51 -16.02 5.26 -9.01
N PHE A 52 -14.81 4.79 -8.69
CA PHE A 52 -13.58 5.53 -8.99
C PHE A 52 -13.33 5.63 -10.50
N VAL A 53 -13.47 4.52 -11.24
CA VAL A 53 -13.23 4.47 -12.68
C VAL A 53 -14.16 5.43 -13.45
N GLU A 54 -15.47 5.44 -13.12
CA GLU A 54 -16.43 6.34 -13.74
C GLU A 54 -16.08 7.81 -13.48
N ASN A 55 -15.76 8.18 -12.24
CA ASN A 55 -15.37 9.54 -11.88
C ASN A 55 -14.06 9.97 -12.55
N ILE A 56 -13.08 9.09 -12.64
CA ILE A 56 -11.82 9.37 -13.33
C ILE A 56 -12.07 9.56 -14.83
N LYS A 57 -12.81 8.67 -15.47
CA LYS A 57 -13.13 8.76 -16.91
C LYS A 57 -13.95 10.00 -17.26
N GLU A 58 -14.85 10.43 -16.37
CA GLU A 58 -15.64 11.66 -16.58
C GLU A 58 -14.75 12.92 -16.58
N HIS A 59 -13.76 12.99 -15.70
CA HIS A 59 -12.97 14.21 -15.50
C HIS A 59 -11.60 14.17 -16.17
N TYR A 60 -11.09 12.97 -16.44
CA TYR A 60 -9.75 12.70 -16.97
C TYR A 60 -9.77 11.54 -17.97
N PRO A 61 -10.50 11.68 -19.10
CA PRO A 61 -10.78 10.57 -20.05
C PRO A 61 -9.53 9.95 -20.69
N ASP A 62 -8.43 10.70 -20.74
CA ASP A 62 -7.16 10.27 -21.36
C ASP A 62 -6.19 9.60 -20.36
N HIS A 63 -6.57 9.53 -19.05
CA HIS A 63 -5.71 8.92 -18.04
C HIS A 63 -5.87 7.40 -18.02
N GLN A 64 -4.77 6.71 -17.74
CA GLN A 64 -4.73 5.26 -17.57
C GLN A 64 -5.14 4.88 -16.13
N ILE A 65 -5.71 3.68 -15.96
CA ILE A 65 -6.18 3.19 -14.65
C ILE A 65 -5.74 1.74 -14.47
N ILE A 66 -5.06 1.47 -13.36
CA ILE A 66 -4.74 0.13 -12.86
C ILE A 66 -5.60 -0.09 -11.62
N GLY A 67 -6.53 -1.03 -11.66
CA GLY A 67 -7.40 -1.40 -10.55
C GLY A 67 -7.25 -2.88 -10.20
N GLU A 68 -7.59 -3.24 -8.96
CA GLU A 68 -7.52 -4.62 -8.48
C GLU A 68 -8.56 -5.51 -9.17
N GLU A 69 -9.80 -5.01 -9.33
CA GLU A 69 -10.91 -5.79 -9.87
C GLU A 69 -10.97 -5.77 -11.40
N GLY A 70 -10.09 -4.96 -12.02
CA GLY A 70 -9.96 -4.91 -13.48
C GLY A 70 -11.17 -4.33 -14.19
N VAL A 71 -11.94 -3.47 -13.54
CA VAL A 71 -13.12 -2.79 -14.10
C VAL A 71 -12.75 -1.90 -15.27
N SER A 72 -11.54 -1.41 -15.33
CA SER A 72 -11.01 -0.70 -16.49
C SER A 72 -10.69 -1.72 -17.58
N ASP A 73 -11.50 -1.80 -18.64
CA ASP A 73 -11.36 -2.75 -19.76
C ASP A 73 -10.10 -2.56 -20.62
N VAL A 74 -9.28 -1.54 -20.33
CA VAL A 74 -8.07 -1.22 -21.10
C VAL A 74 -6.84 -1.62 -20.30
N PRO A 75 -6.11 -2.67 -20.72
CA PRO A 75 -4.85 -3.02 -20.08
C PRO A 75 -3.82 -1.87 -20.17
N VAL A 76 -3.15 -1.59 -19.07
CA VAL A 76 -2.04 -0.63 -19.03
C VAL A 76 -0.75 -1.36 -19.41
N GLU A 77 -0.21 -1.06 -20.59
CA GLU A 77 1.01 -1.70 -21.11
C GLU A 77 2.28 -0.98 -20.71
N ASP A 78 2.20 0.32 -20.47
CA ASP A 78 3.28 1.16 -19.99
C ASP A 78 2.77 2.26 -19.04
N THR A 79 3.68 2.94 -18.36
CA THR A 79 3.34 3.98 -17.37
C THR A 79 3.53 5.39 -17.91
N SER A 80 3.45 5.59 -19.24
CA SER A 80 3.53 6.90 -19.86
C SER A 80 2.29 7.73 -19.56
N GLY A 81 2.46 9.04 -19.40
CA GLY A 81 1.39 9.95 -19.01
C GLY A 81 0.91 9.75 -17.58
N ILE A 82 -0.38 10.04 -17.33
CA ILE A 82 -0.95 9.91 -15.98
C ILE A 82 -1.58 8.54 -15.81
N VAL A 83 -1.15 7.85 -14.76
CA VAL A 83 -1.68 6.53 -14.34
C VAL A 83 -2.26 6.63 -12.94
N TRP A 84 -3.51 6.20 -12.79
CA TRP A 84 -4.15 5.99 -11.50
C TRP A 84 -3.99 4.53 -11.08
N VAL A 85 -3.72 4.30 -9.80
CA VAL A 85 -3.66 2.95 -9.23
C VAL A 85 -4.63 2.89 -8.07
N ILE A 86 -5.55 1.91 -8.09
CA ILE A 86 -6.69 1.84 -7.18
C ILE A 86 -6.77 0.46 -6.55
N ASP A 87 -6.88 0.44 -5.22
CA ASP A 87 -7.36 -0.69 -4.44
C ASP A 87 -8.66 -0.27 -3.76
N PRO A 88 -9.80 -0.83 -4.16
CA PRO A 88 -11.10 -0.45 -3.65
C PRO A 88 -11.31 -0.84 -2.18
N ILE A 89 -10.78 -2.01 -1.75
CA ILE A 89 -10.87 -2.51 -0.37
C ILE A 89 -9.60 -3.31 -0.03
N ASP A 90 -8.52 -2.61 0.32
CA ASP A 90 -7.35 -3.30 0.86
C ASP A 90 -7.69 -3.95 2.21
N GLY A 91 -7.53 -5.27 2.25
CA GLY A 91 -7.92 -6.08 3.40
C GLY A 91 -9.35 -6.61 3.34
N THR A 92 -9.83 -7.09 2.19
CA THR A 92 -11.18 -7.66 1.99
C THR A 92 -11.51 -8.78 2.97
N LEU A 93 -10.53 -9.61 3.35
CA LEU A 93 -10.72 -10.60 4.40
C LEU A 93 -11.10 -9.97 5.76
N ASN A 94 -10.45 -8.85 6.12
CA ASN A 94 -10.77 -8.10 7.33
C ASN A 94 -12.14 -7.42 7.22
N PHE A 95 -12.46 -6.85 6.05
CA PHE A 95 -13.78 -6.26 5.76
C PHE A 95 -14.89 -7.28 6.02
N VAL A 96 -14.78 -8.48 5.45
CA VAL A 96 -15.78 -9.55 5.57
C VAL A 96 -15.84 -10.14 6.99
N LYS A 97 -14.68 -10.47 7.59
CA LYS A 97 -14.63 -11.24 8.84
C LYS A 97 -14.61 -10.39 10.10
N GLN A 98 -13.96 -9.23 10.05
CA GLN A 98 -13.78 -8.35 11.21
C GLN A 98 -14.67 -7.11 11.16
N LYS A 99 -15.12 -6.70 9.98
CA LYS A 99 -15.80 -5.43 9.71
C LYS A 99 -14.98 -4.22 10.25
N ASN A 100 -13.67 -4.36 10.19
CA ASN A 100 -12.67 -3.43 10.71
C ASN A 100 -11.32 -3.73 10.06
N ASN A 101 -10.34 -2.82 10.24
CA ASN A 101 -8.96 -2.99 9.78
C ASN A 101 -8.82 -3.18 8.26
N PHE A 102 -9.49 -2.36 7.48
CA PHE A 102 -9.41 -2.30 6.03
C PHE A 102 -9.35 -0.85 5.55
N GLY A 103 -8.83 -0.65 4.35
CA GLY A 103 -8.64 0.67 3.77
C GLY A 103 -9.03 0.75 2.31
N ILE A 104 -9.02 1.97 1.77
CA ILE A 104 -9.09 2.26 0.35
C ILE A 104 -7.76 2.89 -0.04
N MET A 105 -7.18 2.49 -1.16
CA MET A 105 -5.92 3.06 -1.64
C MET A 105 -6.08 3.64 -3.05
N VAL A 106 -5.64 4.88 -3.24
CA VAL A 106 -5.58 5.55 -4.55
C VAL A 106 -4.24 6.23 -4.71
N ALA A 107 -3.62 6.07 -5.86
CA ALA A 107 -2.38 6.76 -6.20
C ALA A 107 -2.44 7.36 -7.60
N VAL A 108 -1.69 8.43 -7.81
CA VAL A 108 -1.52 9.10 -9.11
C VAL A 108 -0.04 9.19 -9.43
N PHE A 109 0.32 8.74 -10.61
CA PHE A 109 1.68 8.76 -11.15
C PHE A 109 1.72 9.51 -12.48
N GLU A 110 2.87 10.07 -12.84
CA GLU A 110 3.14 10.66 -14.14
C GLU A 110 4.46 10.07 -14.65
N ASP A 111 4.43 9.43 -15.81
CA ASP A 111 5.59 8.77 -16.43
C ASP A 111 6.32 7.80 -15.44
N GLY A 112 5.53 7.03 -14.68
CA GLY A 112 6.02 6.10 -13.68
C GLY A 112 6.55 6.71 -12.39
N GLN A 113 6.50 8.05 -12.24
CA GLN A 113 6.93 8.74 -11.02
C GLN A 113 5.72 9.10 -10.14
N PRO A 114 5.81 8.88 -8.81
CA PRO A 114 4.69 9.18 -7.93
C PRO A 114 4.42 10.69 -7.84
N LEU A 115 3.17 11.09 -7.95
CA LEU A 115 2.70 12.47 -7.73
C LEU A 115 1.98 12.61 -6.40
N ALA A 116 1.04 11.70 -6.13
CA ALA A 116 0.27 11.70 -4.89
C ALA A 116 -0.24 10.30 -4.54
N GLY A 117 -0.40 10.03 -3.25
CA GLY A 117 -1.00 8.82 -2.73
C GLY A 117 -2.01 9.13 -1.63
N TYR A 118 -3.05 8.32 -1.55
CA TYR A 118 -4.15 8.45 -0.62
C TYR A 118 -4.49 7.09 -0.02
N ILE A 119 -4.59 7.01 1.30
CA ILE A 119 -5.02 5.83 2.04
C ILE A 119 -6.09 6.26 3.02
N TYR A 120 -7.27 5.65 2.94
CA TYR A 120 -8.37 5.90 3.87
C TYR A 120 -8.50 4.71 4.84
N ASP A 121 -8.21 4.91 6.13
CA ASP A 121 -8.61 3.96 7.19
C ASP A 121 -10.12 4.13 7.40
N VAL A 122 -10.90 3.22 6.81
CA VAL A 122 -12.36 3.39 6.66
C VAL A 122 -13.06 3.45 8.00
N MET A 123 -12.63 2.61 8.96
CA MET A 123 -13.31 2.52 10.26
C MET A 123 -12.87 3.59 11.25
N LYS A 124 -11.68 4.19 11.06
CA LYS A 124 -11.22 5.32 11.87
C LYS A 124 -11.63 6.68 11.32
N HIS A 125 -12.18 6.73 10.09
CA HIS A 125 -12.47 7.98 9.37
C HIS A 125 -11.22 8.84 9.17
N ASP A 126 -10.05 8.21 8.96
CA ASP A 126 -8.78 8.90 8.77
C ASP A 126 -8.31 8.78 7.33
N LEU A 127 -8.26 9.90 6.62
CA LEU A 127 -7.69 10.01 5.29
C LEU A 127 -6.23 10.48 5.39
N TYR A 128 -5.32 9.57 5.13
CA TYR A 128 -3.88 9.84 4.97
C TYR A 128 -3.58 10.15 3.51
N TYR A 129 -2.85 11.22 3.24
CA TYR A 129 -2.41 11.50 1.88
C TYR A 129 -1.05 12.18 1.86
N GLY A 130 -0.28 11.88 0.81
CA GLY A 130 1.00 12.51 0.52
C GLY A 130 1.01 13.08 -0.88
N ILE A 131 1.47 14.32 -1.01
CA ILE A 131 1.70 15.00 -2.29
C ILE A 131 3.20 15.21 -2.41
N VAL A 132 3.82 14.66 -3.45
CA VAL A 132 5.27 14.76 -3.64
C VAL A 132 5.65 16.24 -3.81
N GLY A 133 6.56 16.71 -2.96
CA GLY A 133 6.91 18.13 -2.85
C GLY A 133 5.94 18.99 -2.03
N GLY A 134 4.77 18.45 -1.62
CA GLY A 134 3.75 19.14 -0.81
C GLY A 134 3.68 18.71 0.65
N GLY A 135 4.18 17.49 0.95
CA GLY A 135 4.16 16.91 2.29
C GLY A 135 3.06 15.88 2.50
N VAL A 136 2.94 15.37 3.73
CA VAL A 136 1.99 14.34 4.13
C VAL A 136 1.02 14.88 5.16
N TYR A 137 -0.23 14.41 5.09
CA TYR A 137 -1.33 14.91 5.92
C TYR A 137 -2.24 13.75 6.37
N VAL A 138 -2.92 13.95 7.50
CA VAL A 138 -4.07 13.16 7.93
C VAL A 138 -5.23 14.12 8.22
N ASN A 139 -6.38 13.89 7.58
CA ASN A 139 -7.57 14.76 7.70
C ASN A 139 -7.22 16.26 7.57
N ASN A 140 -6.38 16.61 6.58
CA ASN A 140 -5.85 17.96 6.31
C ASN A 140 -4.91 18.54 7.40
N HIS A 141 -4.54 17.77 8.43
CA HIS A 141 -3.51 18.15 9.39
C HIS A 141 -2.17 17.58 8.95
N ARG A 142 -1.16 18.43 8.86
CA ARG A 142 0.17 18.00 8.42
C ARG A 142 0.74 16.96 9.38
N LEU A 143 1.23 15.86 8.81
CA LEU A 143 1.94 14.82 9.51
C LEU A 143 3.44 15.12 9.48
N GLU A 144 4.06 15.23 10.65
CA GLU A 144 5.50 15.35 10.74
C GLU A 144 6.12 13.95 10.88
N PRO A 145 7.21 13.65 10.14
CA PRO A 145 7.80 12.33 10.18
C PRO A 145 8.43 12.02 11.54
N ILE A 146 8.09 10.87 12.11
CA ILE A 146 8.81 10.31 13.26
C ILE A 146 9.93 9.43 12.70
N VAL A 147 11.17 9.85 12.90
CA VAL A 147 12.35 9.14 12.41
C VAL A 147 12.83 8.14 13.46
N ILE A 148 12.60 6.86 13.19
CA ILE A 148 13.18 5.74 13.94
C ILE A 148 14.61 5.51 13.42
N ARG A 149 15.57 5.29 14.31
CA ARG A 149 16.99 5.23 13.95
C ARG A 149 17.50 3.82 13.66
N SER A 150 16.87 2.80 14.26
CA SER A 150 17.26 1.40 14.08
C SER A 150 16.05 0.49 14.26
N ILE A 151 16.05 -0.64 13.57
CA ILE A 151 15.06 -1.72 13.72
C ILE A 151 15.04 -2.23 15.17
N SER A 152 16.18 -2.27 15.83
CA SER A 152 16.31 -2.78 17.21
C SER A 152 15.58 -1.96 18.27
N GLU A 153 15.15 -0.73 17.94
CA GLU A 153 14.44 0.16 18.86
C GLU A 153 12.92 0.18 18.60
N ALA A 154 12.42 -0.61 17.66
CA ALA A 154 11.05 -0.46 17.17
C ALA A 154 10.34 -1.77 16.87
N LEU A 155 9.02 -1.64 16.68
CA LEU A 155 8.19 -2.68 16.08
C LEU A 155 8.37 -2.68 14.56
N ILE A 156 8.10 -3.82 13.96
CA ILE A 156 7.95 -3.97 12.50
C ILE A 156 6.55 -4.47 12.18
N VAL A 157 6.09 -4.24 10.95
CA VAL A 157 4.80 -4.73 10.48
C VAL A 157 4.94 -5.58 9.23
N GLY A 158 4.00 -6.50 9.03
CA GLY A 158 3.95 -7.39 7.87
C GLY A 158 3.21 -8.70 8.14
N ASN A 159 3.15 -9.56 7.15
CA ASN A 159 2.40 -10.81 7.23
C ASN A 159 3.05 -11.80 8.22
N VAL A 160 2.25 -12.32 9.16
CA VAL A 160 2.70 -13.33 10.15
C VAL A 160 3.26 -14.57 9.47
N GLY A 161 2.62 -15.06 8.39
CA GLY A 161 3.08 -16.22 7.64
C GLY A 161 4.45 -16.00 6.98
N LEU A 162 4.77 -14.76 6.60
CA LEU A 162 6.09 -14.39 6.07
C LEU A 162 7.16 -14.57 7.14
N TYR A 163 6.95 -13.99 8.32
CA TYR A 163 7.91 -14.10 9.43
C TYR A 163 8.05 -15.53 9.96
N ALA A 164 6.97 -16.31 9.97
CA ALA A 164 6.98 -17.72 10.37
C ALA A 164 7.71 -18.61 9.36
N SER A 165 7.68 -18.27 8.06
CA SER A 165 8.30 -19.08 6.99
C SER A 165 9.75 -18.74 6.70
N SER A 166 10.31 -17.72 7.30
CA SER A 166 11.67 -17.20 7.06
C SER A 166 11.97 -16.81 5.59
N ARG A 167 10.93 -16.60 4.76
CA ARG A 167 11.10 -16.20 3.36
C ARG A 167 11.84 -14.87 3.26
N GLY A 168 12.81 -14.81 2.34
CA GLY A 168 13.57 -13.58 2.07
C GLY A 168 14.25 -13.02 3.32
N ASN A 169 14.74 -13.88 4.21
CA ASN A 169 15.38 -13.51 5.47
C ASN A 169 14.50 -12.71 6.44
N SER A 170 13.18 -12.80 6.32
CA SER A 170 12.21 -12.08 7.15
C SER A 170 12.34 -12.36 8.64
N GLN A 171 12.79 -13.59 9.02
CA GLN A 171 13.02 -13.94 10.40
C GLN A 171 14.16 -13.12 11.03
N ALA A 172 15.19 -12.78 10.25
CA ALA A 172 16.27 -11.91 10.72
C ALA A 172 15.76 -10.50 11.03
N LEU A 173 14.86 -9.94 10.19
CA LEU A 173 14.19 -8.68 10.51
C LEU A 173 13.41 -8.78 11.83
N LEU A 174 12.64 -9.86 12.02
CA LEU A 174 11.87 -10.07 13.24
C LEU A 174 12.77 -10.14 14.47
N THR A 175 13.85 -10.91 14.40
CA THR A 175 14.79 -11.07 15.55
C THR A 175 15.61 -9.82 15.84
N SER A 176 15.80 -8.94 14.86
CA SER A 176 16.46 -7.64 15.01
C SER A 176 15.54 -6.56 15.59
N SER A 177 14.23 -6.80 15.68
CA SER A 177 13.22 -5.83 16.14
C SER A 177 12.76 -6.10 17.57
N LEU A 178 11.98 -5.18 18.14
CA LEU A 178 11.28 -5.40 19.42
C LEU A 178 10.08 -6.33 19.29
N GLY A 179 9.66 -6.66 18.07
CA GLY A 179 8.56 -7.56 17.75
C GLY A 179 7.78 -7.11 16.53
N ALA A 180 6.89 -7.99 16.04
CA ALA A 180 6.08 -7.70 14.86
C ALA A 180 4.60 -7.49 15.19
N ARG A 181 3.92 -6.76 14.28
CA ARG A 181 2.45 -6.69 14.20
C ARG A 181 2.02 -7.09 12.79
N SER A 182 0.79 -7.55 12.67
CA SER A 182 0.17 -7.88 11.38
C SER A 182 -1.27 -7.41 11.41
N TYR A 183 -1.61 -6.46 10.55
CA TYR A 183 -2.97 -5.95 10.42
C TYR A 183 -3.74 -6.67 9.31
N GLY A 184 -3.03 -7.30 8.37
CA GLY A 184 -3.64 -8.01 7.25
C GLY A 184 -4.21 -7.07 6.18
N SER A 185 -3.65 -5.88 6.07
CA SER A 185 -4.02 -4.81 5.17
C SER A 185 -2.78 -3.98 4.87
N ALA A 186 -2.34 -3.88 3.62
CA ALA A 186 -1.17 -3.11 3.23
C ALA A 186 -1.35 -1.61 3.55
N ALA A 187 -2.57 -1.10 3.40
CA ALA A 187 -2.95 0.26 3.81
C ALA A 187 -2.60 0.53 5.27
N LEU A 188 -3.03 -0.35 6.18
CA LEU A 188 -2.83 -0.16 7.62
C LEU A 188 -1.38 -0.41 8.04
N GLU A 189 -0.68 -1.34 7.37
CA GLU A 189 0.74 -1.55 7.60
C GLU A 189 1.54 -0.29 7.21
N VAL A 190 1.25 0.32 6.04
CA VAL A 190 1.88 1.58 5.61
C VAL A 190 1.54 2.73 6.56
N ILE A 191 0.27 2.87 6.98
CA ILE A 191 -0.15 3.88 7.96
C ILE A 191 0.69 3.78 9.25
N SER A 192 0.94 2.56 9.75
CA SER A 192 1.76 2.35 10.94
C SER A 192 3.20 2.85 10.76
N VAL A 193 3.78 2.69 9.57
CA VAL A 193 5.14 3.16 9.25
C VAL A 193 5.18 4.68 9.16
N ILE A 194 4.27 5.31 8.44
CA ILE A 194 4.28 6.78 8.26
C ILE A 194 3.98 7.54 9.55
N LYS A 195 3.25 6.92 10.49
CA LYS A 195 3.00 7.44 11.83
C LYS A 195 4.17 7.22 12.81
N GLY A 196 5.16 6.39 12.43
CA GLY A 196 6.25 6.01 13.33
C GLY A 196 5.84 5.02 14.43
N GLU A 197 4.71 4.34 14.29
CA GLU A 197 4.26 3.26 15.19
C GLU A 197 5.04 1.96 14.91
N ALA A 198 5.53 1.81 13.69
CA ALA A 198 6.44 0.77 13.26
C ALA A 198 7.63 1.35 12.47
N ALA A 199 8.78 0.69 12.54
CA ALA A 199 9.98 1.12 11.82
C ALA A 199 9.92 0.82 10.34
N LEU A 200 9.37 -0.34 9.98
CA LEU A 200 9.27 -0.81 8.60
C LEU A 200 8.04 -1.68 8.37
N TYR A 201 7.61 -1.70 7.11
CA TYR A 201 6.73 -2.71 6.54
C TYR A 201 7.50 -3.51 5.50
N PHE A 202 7.52 -4.84 5.63
CA PHE A 202 8.07 -5.76 4.64
C PHE A 202 7.02 -6.74 4.17
N SER A 203 6.86 -6.84 2.84
CA SER A 203 6.05 -7.87 2.18
C SER A 203 6.87 -8.60 1.13
N ALA A 204 6.67 -9.91 1.02
CA ALA A 204 7.34 -10.75 0.00
C ALA A 204 6.67 -10.67 -1.38
N GLY A 205 5.56 -9.97 -1.52
CA GLY A 205 4.88 -9.82 -2.82
C GLY A 205 3.57 -9.07 -2.70
N LEU A 206 3.59 -7.80 -3.11
CA LEU A 206 2.43 -6.93 -3.25
C LEU A 206 2.11 -6.73 -4.72
N GLN A 207 0.84 -6.61 -5.04
CA GLN A 207 0.38 -6.11 -6.32
C GLN A 207 0.57 -4.58 -6.40
N PRO A 208 0.55 -3.98 -7.60
CA PRO A 208 0.69 -2.53 -7.74
C PRO A 208 -0.29 -1.71 -6.90
N TRP A 209 -1.55 -2.14 -6.81
CA TRP A 209 -2.57 -1.46 -6.03
C TRP A 209 -2.34 -1.52 -4.52
N ASP A 210 -1.71 -2.59 -3.99
CA ASP A 210 -1.35 -2.72 -2.57
C ASP A 210 -0.21 -1.76 -2.16
N PHE A 211 0.66 -1.33 -3.09
CA PHE A 211 1.85 -0.54 -2.71
C PHE A 211 1.89 0.88 -3.27
N ALA A 212 1.20 1.19 -4.37
CA ALA A 212 1.38 2.46 -5.08
C ALA A 212 1.06 3.69 -4.21
N ALA A 213 -0.05 3.65 -3.45
CA ALA A 213 -0.40 4.75 -2.56
C ALA A 213 0.64 4.94 -1.44
N GLY A 214 1.07 3.84 -0.82
CA GLY A 214 2.14 3.84 0.16
C GLY A 214 3.46 4.37 -0.40
N TYR A 215 3.81 3.98 -1.63
CA TYR A 215 5.01 4.48 -2.32
C TYR A 215 4.98 6.00 -2.49
N ALA A 216 3.87 6.55 -2.97
CA ALA A 216 3.73 7.99 -3.15
C ALA A 216 3.76 8.75 -1.82
N ILE A 217 3.09 8.25 -0.76
CA ILE A 217 3.11 8.87 0.57
C ILE A 217 4.50 8.82 1.18
N CYS A 218 5.19 7.66 1.13
CA CYS A 218 6.57 7.53 1.61
C CYS A 218 7.51 8.49 0.88
N THR A 219 7.39 8.62 -0.45
CA THR A 219 8.16 9.58 -1.24
C THR A 219 7.91 11.02 -0.78
N ALA A 220 6.63 11.39 -0.56
CA ALA A 220 6.26 12.72 -0.08
C ALA A 220 6.79 13.02 1.35
N LEU A 221 6.95 11.98 2.18
CA LEU A 221 7.47 12.07 3.55
C LEU A 221 9.01 12.06 3.61
N GLY A 222 9.70 11.73 2.49
CA GLY A 222 11.14 11.51 2.45
C GLY A 222 11.56 10.12 2.95
N PHE A 223 10.61 9.18 3.04
CA PHE A 223 10.85 7.77 3.32
C PHE A 223 11.16 7.01 2.04
N LYS A 224 11.60 5.77 2.17
CA LYS A 224 11.91 4.88 1.05
C LYS A 224 10.84 3.80 0.90
N ALA A 225 10.53 3.48 -0.36
CA ALA A 225 9.76 2.30 -0.74
C ALA A 225 10.47 1.66 -1.94
N THR A 226 11.08 0.49 -1.75
CA THR A 226 11.84 -0.21 -2.79
C THR A 226 11.64 -1.71 -2.71
N LYS A 227 12.12 -2.44 -3.72
CA LYS A 227 12.36 -3.88 -3.59
C LYS A 227 13.44 -4.13 -2.52
N PRO A 228 13.53 -5.35 -1.94
CA PRO A 228 14.62 -5.73 -1.03
C PRO A 228 16.02 -5.67 -1.65
N THR A 229 16.10 -5.57 -2.98
CA THR A 229 17.34 -5.32 -3.72
C THR A 229 17.77 -3.86 -3.72
N GLY A 230 16.92 -2.95 -3.25
CA GLY A 230 17.10 -1.51 -3.37
C GLY A 230 16.58 -0.91 -4.69
N GLU A 231 16.10 -1.76 -5.61
CA GLU A 231 15.55 -1.32 -6.89
C GLU A 231 14.21 -0.61 -6.72
N THR A 232 13.90 0.29 -7.64
CA THR A 232 12.62 1.01 -7.73
C THR A 232 11.46 0.05 -7.96
N LEU A 233 10.30 0.38 -7.42
CA LEU A 233 9.06 -0.37 -7.66
C LEU A 233 8.53 -0.11 -9.07
N ASN A 234 7.95 -1.15 -9.68
CA ASN A 234 7.32 -1.08 -10.99
C ASN A 234 5.81 -1.29 -10.86
N LEU A 235 5.02 -0.35 -11.37
CA LEU A 235 3.56 -0.38 -11.29
C LEU A 235 2.89 -1.49 -12.14
N LEU A 236 3.67 -2.19 -12.97
CA LEU A 236 3.15 -3.21 -13.88
C LEU A 236 3.44 -4.64 -13.40
N GLU A 237 4.04 -4.79 -12.21
CA GLU A 237 4.41 -6.11 -11.72
C GLU A 237 4.21 -6.28 -10.21
N ARG A 238 3.83 -7.48 -9.83
CA ARG A 238 3.87 -7.89 -8.43
C ARG A 238 5.32 -8.02 -7.96
N CYS A 239 5.65 -7.42 -6.81
CA CYS A 239 7.01 -7.49 -6.29
C CYS A 239 7.07 -7.48 -4.75
N PRO A 240 8.19 -7.93 -4.16
CA PRO A 240 8.44 -7.71 -2.74
C PRO A 240 8.76 -6.24 -2.48
N VAL A 241 8.32 -5.72 -1.33
CA VAL A 241 8.43 -4.29 -0.99
C VAL A 241 8.90 -4.08 0.44
N VAL A 242 9.77 -3.07 0.64
CA VAL A 242 10.21 -2.55 1.94
C VAL A 242 9.86 -1.07 2.03
N PHE A 243 9.04 -0.70 3.01
CA PHE A 243 8.71 0.69 3.36
C PHE A 243 9.38 1.05 4.68
N ALA A 244 10.15 2.12 4.71
CA ALA A 244 10.77 2.63 5.94
C ALA A 244 11.34 4.05 5.75
N ASN A 245 11.69 4.74 6.84
CA ASN A 245 12.55 5.91 6.74
C ASN A 245 13.97 5.49 6.27
N GLU A 246 14.76 6.44 5.81
CA GLU A 246 16.03 6.16 5.12
C GLU A 246 17.02 5.32 5.95
N ALA A 247 17.15 5.59 7.26
CA ALA A 247 18.08 4.87 8.13
C ALA A 247 17.67 3.41 8.32
N VAL A 248 16.42 3.18 8.68
CA VAL A 248 15.85 1.84 8.87
C VAL A 248 15.80 1.07 7.55
N HIS A 249 15.50 1.75 6.43
CA HIS A 249 15.47 1.13 5.12
C HIS A 249 16.84 0.55 4.75
N ALA A 250 17.93 1.32 4.92
CA ALA A 250 19.28 0.84 4.65
C ALA A 250 19.65 -0.38 5.51
N GLU A 251 19.31 -0.36 6.81
CA GLU A 251 19.49 -1.49 7.73
C GLU A 251 18.67 -2.71 7.29
N ALA A 252 17.41 -2.52 6.91
CA ALA A 252 16.53 -3.59 6.45
C ALA A 252 17.05 -4.26 5.17
N ILE A 253 17.48 -3.47 4.17
CA ILE A 253 18.06 -3.99 2.93
C ILE A 253 19.30 -4.82 3.23
N GLN A 254 20.19 -4.36 4.10
CA GLN A 254 21.37 -5.13 4.51
C GLN A 254 20.98 -6.47 5.12
N ILE A 255 20.08 -6.51 6.10
CA ILE A 255 19.60 -7.74 6.75
C ILE A 255 18.98 -8.70 5.74
N LEU A 256 18.15 -8.18 4.81
CA LEU A 256 17.46 -9.01 3.81
C LEU A 256 18.41 -9.62 2.78
N GLN A 257 19.59 -9.02 2.56
CA GLN A 257 20.59 -9.49 1.59
C GLN A 257 21.68 -10.38 2.19
N GLU A 258 21.97 -10.31 3.49
CA GLU A 258 23.08 -10.99 4.17
C GLU A 258 23.10 -12.54 3.97
N ASN A 259 21.97 -13.18 3.70
CA ASN A 259 21.94 -14.65 3.48
C ASN A 259 22.03 -15.09 2.01
N LYS A 260 22.04 -14.19 1.03
CA LYS A 260 22.24 -14.58 -0.38
C LYS A 260 23.70 -15.01 -0.63
N GLU A 261 24.67 -14.38 0.02
CA GLU A 261 26.09 -14.72 -0.13
C GLU A 261 26.47 -16.07 0.50
N ILE A 262 25.76 -16.50 1.56
CA ILE A 262 26.04 -17.79 2.23
C ILE A 262 25.44 -18.99 1.45
N GLY A 263 24.35 -18.78 0.73
CA GLY A 263 23.72 -19.81 -0.12
C GLY A 263 24.57 -20.17 -1.34
N ASP A 264 25.18 -19.19 -1.99
CA ASP A 264 26.01 -19.37 -3.19
C ASP A 264 27.35 -20.06 -2.89
N ILE A 265 27.82 -20.05 -1.64
CA ILE A 265 29.06 -20.73 -1.22
C ILE A 265 28.83 -22.25 -1.00
N ASN A 266 27.59 -22.67 -0.69
CA ASN A 266 27.27 -24.06 -0.41
C ASN A 266 26.81 -24.88 -1.64
N GLU A 267 26.51 -24.25 -2.77
CA GLU A 267 26.17 -24.95 -4.02
C GLU A 267 27.40 -25.32 -4.86
N ASN A 268 28.62 -24.87 -4.47
CA ASN A 268 29.87 -25.15 -5.15
C ASN A 268 30.86 -26.00 -4.32
N SER A 269 30.37 -26.77 -3.32
CA SER A 269 31.21 -27.67 -2.52
C SER A 269 30.83 -29.13 -2.71
#